data_6d421ae583a03e784d53926a425d8119
#
_entry.id   6d421ae583a03e784d53926a425d8119
#
_cell.length_a   1.000
_cell.length_b   1.000
_cell.length_c   1.000
_cell.angle_alpha   90.00
_cell.angle_beta   90.00
_cell.angle_gamma   90.00
#
_symmetry.space_group_name_H-M   'P 1'
#
loop_
_entity.id
_entity.type
_entity.pdbx_description
1 polymer ?
#
loop_
_entity_poly.entity_id
_entity_poly.type
_entity_poly.pdbx_seq_one_letter_code
_entity_poly.pdbx_strand_id
1 'polypeptide(L)'
;MAIAVLFIALAILLVIGVPVGFAIGGASMISMLLCSDLSMVINAQYCYSGIFSFTVMAIPFFMLAGVIMSTGGIAKRIVNFASALIDFVNGAIGCVRIIACMFFGALSGSGMATASAIGSMMIPEMKRKGYDPAYAATVVCFGGIVGPIIPPSLSFVLYGASTNV
;
A
#
# COMPACT_ATOMS: atom_id res chain seq x y z
N MET A 1 19.90 25.05 13.59
CA MET A 1 19.29 25.95 12.59
C MET A 1 18.77 25.14 11.39
N ALA A 2 19.57 24.37 10.68
CA ALA A 2 19.16 23.64 9.46
C ALA A 2 17.94 22.71 9.65
N ILE A 3 17.89 21.96 10.76
CA ILE A 3 16.77 21.04 11.05
C ILE A 3 15.45 21.83 11.23
N ALA A 4 15.48 22.96 11.92
CA ALA A 4 14.30 23.79 12.12
C ALA A 4 13.79 24.37 10.79
N VAL A 5 14.68 24.85 9.93
CA VAL A 5 14.35 25.36 8.60
C VAL A 5 13.73 24.25 7.74
N LEU A 6 14.28 23.03 7.80
CA LEU A 6 13.76 21.88 7.07
C LEU A 6 12.31 21.55 7.46
N PHE A 7 12.02 21.45 8.77
CA PHE A 7 10.67 21.14 9.23
C PHE A 7 9.68 22.27 8.98
N ILE A 8 10.10 23.54 9.12
CA ILE A 8 9.25 24.69 8.81
C ILE A 8 8.93 24.74 7.31
N ALA A 9 9.93 24.58 6.44
CA ALA A 9 9.72 24.51 5.00
C ALA A 9 8.80 23.36 4.60
N LEU A 10 8.99 22.17 5.19
CA LEU A 10 8.12 21.02 4.95
C LEU A 10 6.68 21.32 5.36
N ALA A 11 6.46 21.87 6.56
CA ALA A 11 5.13 22.21 7.03
C ALA A 11 4.43 23.23 6.11
N ILE A 12 5.15 24.28 5.69
CA ILE A 12 4.62 25.28 4.77
C ILE A 12 4.23 24.66 3.43
N LEU A 13 5.08 23.82 2.83
CA LEU A 13 4.80 23.16 1.56
C LEU A 13 3.60 22.22 1.65
N LEU A 14 3.45 21.49 2.75
CA LEU A 14 2.29 20.62 2.98
C LEU A 14 0.99 21.42 3.15
N VAL A 15 1.01 22.56 3.86
CA VAL A 15 -0.16 23.44 4.03
C VAL A 15 -0.61 24.05 2.70
N ILE A 16 0.34 24.38 1.82
CA ILE A 16 0.06 24.88 0.45
C ILE A 16 -0.54 23.76 -0.44
N GLY A 17 -0.49 22.49 -0.01
CA GLY A 17 -1.05 21.36 -0.76
C GLY A 17 -0.08 20.72 -1.75
N VAL A 18 1.22 20.97 -1.61
CA VAL A 18 2.23 20.29 -2.44
C VAL A 18 2.26 18.79 -2.11
N PRO A 19 2.27 17.87 -3.12
CA PRO A 19 2.36 16.44 -2.87
C PRO A 19 3.57 16.10 -2.00
N VAL A 20 3.39 15.17 -1.05
CA VAL A 20 4.37 14.87 0.02
C VAL A 20 5.78 14.61 -0.51
N GLY A 21 5.92 13.85 -1.61
CA GLY A 21 7.24 13.58 -2.23
C GLY A 21 7.97 14.83 -2.67
N PHE A 22 7.27 15.76 -3.32
CA PHE A 22 7.84 17.06 -3.74
C PHE A 22 8.06 17.99 -2.55
N ALA A 23 7.20 17.92 -1.53
CA ALA A 23 7.38 18.71 -0.31
C ALA A 23 8.65 18.31 0.45
N ILE A 24 8.94 17.00 0.56
CA ILE A 24 10.16 16.50 1.20
C ILE A 24 11.40 16.93 0.40
N GLY A 25 11.40 16.73 -0.92
CA GLY A 25 12.50 17.13 -1.79
C GLY A 25 12.71 18.64 -1.77
N GLY A 26 11.65 19.43 -1.88
CA GLY A 26 11.70 20.90 -1.82
C GLY A 26 12.19 21.44 -0.48
N ALA A 27 11.71 20.89 0.64
CA ALA A 27 12.15 21.27 1.97
C ALA A 27 13.64 20.99 2.19
N SER A 28 14.15 19.84 1.71
CA SER A 28 15.57 19.52 1.77
C SER A 28 16.42 20.50 0.96
N MET A 29 15.98 20.85 -0.26
CA MET A 29 16.65 21.84 -1.10
C MET A 29 16.69 23.24 -0.44
N ILE A 30 15.55 23.69 0.11
CA ILE A 30 15.46 24.99 0.80
C ILE A 30 16.39 25.00 2.03
N SER A 31 16.39 23.94 2.82
CA SER A 31 17.26 23.84 3.99
C SER A 31 18.75 23.86 3.62
N MET A 32 19.13 23.20 2.53
CA MET A 32 20.52 23.20 2.04
C MET A 32 20.92 24.56 1.53
N LEU A 33 20.07 25.28 0.79
CA LEU A 33 20.34 26.63 0.28
C LEU A 33 20.52 27.68 1.39
N LEU A 34 19.72 27.55 2.46
CA LEU A 34 19.72 28.59 3.51
C LEU A 34 20.72 28.31 4.63
N CYS A 35 21.09 27.06 4.86
CA CYS A 35 21.84 26.66 6.06
C CYS A 35 23.15 25.91 5.77
N SER A 36 23.50 25.65 4.51
CA SER A 36 24.72 24.91 4.18
C SER A 36 25.34 25.41 2.85
N ASP A 37 26.65 25.36 2.77
CA ASP A 37 27.42 25.63 1.54
C ASP A 37 27.53 24.39 0.65
N LEU A 38 26.71 23.36 0.89
CA LEU A 38 26.74 22.11 0.13
C LEU A 38 26.13 22.29 -1.26
N SER A 39 26.76 21.71 -2.26
CA SER A 39 26.29 21.78 -3.63
C SER A 39 24.93 21.05 -3.75
N MET A 40 23.98 21.64 -4.48
CA MET A 40 22.69 21.02 -4.81
C MET A 40 22.80 19.66 -5.50
N VAL A 41 23.93 19.39 -6.15
CA VAL A 41 24.23 18.10 -6.77
C VAL A 41 24.19 16.95 -5.77
N ILE A 42 24.59 17.22 -4.52
CA ILE A 42 24.58 16.25 -3.43
C ILE A 42 23.13 15.78 -3.13
N ASN A 43 22.18 16.72 -3.10
CA ASN A 43 20.77 16.34 -2.88
C ASN A 43 20.24 15.44 -4.01
N ALA A 44 20.54 15.78 -5.26
CA ALA A 44 20.17 14.94 -6.40
C ALA A 44 20.82 13.55 -6.35
N GLN A 45 22.09 13.47 -5.93
CA GLN A 45 22.80 12.20 -5.75
C GLN A 45 22.15 11.32 -4.66
N TYR A 46 21.79 11.89 -3.51
CA TYR A 46 21.11 11.15 -2.44
C TYR A 46 19.72 10.70 -2.85
N CYS A 47 18.95 11.52 -3.55
CA CYS A 47 17.66 11.12 -4.11
C CYS A 47 17.81 9.96 -5.11
N TYR A 48 18.79 10.04 -6.01
CA TYR A 48 19.05 9.01 -7.00
C TYR A 48 19.50 7.71 -6.34
N SER A 49 20.48 7.74 -5.43
CA SER A 49 20.99 6.55 -4.75
C SER A 49 19.95 5.91 -3.83
N GLY A 50 19.04 6.71 -3.24
CA GLY A 50 17.94 6.20 -2.45
C GLY A 50 16.93 5.39 -3.27
N ILE A 51 16.69 5.78 -4.52
CA ILE A 51 15.80 5.06 -5.44
C ILE A 51 16.53 3.86 -6.08
N PHE A 52 17.83 3.97 -6.32
CA PHE A 52 18.66 2.97 -7.00
C PHE A 52 19.08 1.82 -6.04
N SER A 53 18.15 1.33 -5.25
CA SER A 53 18.33 0.15 -4.41
C SER A 53 17.48 -0.99 -4.99
N PHE A 54 18.07 -2.18 -5.08
CA PHE A 54 17.38 -3.37 -5.60
C PHE A 54 16.06 -3.63 -4.85
N THR A 55 16.08 -3.43 -3.54
CA THR A 55 14.91 -3.63 -2.68
C THR A 55 13.81 -2.60 -2.95
N VAL A 56 14.18 -1.34 -3.16
CA VAL A 56 13.21 -0.27 -3.48
C VAL A 56 12.64 -0.43 -4.89
N MET A 57 13.45 -0.92 -5.84
CA MET A 57 12.98 -1.24 -7.20
C MET A 57 11.91 -2.34 -7.23
N ALA A 58 11.85 -3.21 -6.24
CA ALA A 58 10.78 -4.21 -6.14
C ALA A 58 9.39 -3.57 -6.00
N ILE A 59 9.26 -2.37 -5.39
CA ILE A 59 7.98 -1.71 -5.11
C ILE A 59 7.15 -1.49 -6.37
N PRO A 60 7.65 -0.80 -7.44
CA PRO A 60 6.87 -0.58 -8.65
C PRO A 60 6.49 -1.90 -9.35
N PHE A 61 7.34 -2.92 -9.32
CA PHE A 61 6.99 -4.23 -9.88
C PHE A 61 5.89 -4.93 -9.09
N PHE A 62 5.89 -4.86 -7.75
CA PHE A 62 4.80 -5.36 -6.93
C PHE A 62 3.49 -4.60 -7.21
N MET A 63 3.54 -3.28 -7.31
CA MET A 63 2.36 -2.48 -7.66
C MET A 63 1.81 -2.85 -9.03
N LEU A 64 2.67 -2.99 -10.04
CA LEU A 64 2.28 -3.41 -11.38
C LEU A 64 1.66 -4.81 -11.37
N ALA A 65 2.28 -5.76 -10.69
CA ALA A 65 1.74 -7.11 -10.54
C ALA A 65 0.35 -7.09 -9.87
N GLY A 66 0.18 -6.32 -8.79
CA GLY A 66 -1.10 -6.15 -8.11
C GLY A 66 -2.20 -5.59 -9.00
N VAL A 67 -1.89 -4.58 -9.83
CA VAL A 67 -2.82 -4.01 -10.81
C VAL A 67 -3.19 -5.03 -11.88
N ILE A 68 -2.23 -5.72 -12.47
CA ILE A 68 -2.46 -6.75 -13.49
C ILE A 68 -3.33 -7.90 -12.93
N MET A 69 -3.06 -8.34 -11.71
CA MET A 69 -3.83 -9.40 -11.04
C MET A 69 -5.27 -8.95 -10.75
N SER A 70 -5.45 -7.71 -10.33
CA SER A 70 -6.76 -7.12 -10.06
C SER A 70 -7.61 -7.05 -11.34
N THR A 71 -7.04 -6.54 -12.43
CA THR A 71 -7.75 -6.38 -13.72
C THR A 71 -7.86 -7.67 -14.53
N GLY A 72 -6.89 -8.57 -14.39
CA GLY A 72 -6.81 -9.87 -15.10
C GLY A 72 -7.76 -10.96 -14.58
N GLY A 73 -8.65 -10.64 -13.64
CA GLY A 73 -9.65 -11.58 -13.13
C GLY A 73 -9.12 -12.60 -12.12
N ILE A 74 -7.86 -12.50 -11.70
CA ILE A 74 -7.26 -13.38 -10.68
C ILE A 74 -7.98 -13.20 -9.35
N ALA A 75 -8.34 -11.97 -8.97
CA ALA A 75 -9.14 -11.69 -7.78
C ALA A 75 -10.43 -12.53 -7.73
N LYS A 76 -11.16 -12.61 -8.85
CA LYS A 76 -12.39 -13.42 -8.96
C LYS A 76 -12.11 -14.92 -8.79
N ARG A 77 -11.01 -15.41 -9.35
CA ARG A 77 -10.63 -16.84 -9.21
C ARG A 77 -10.23 -17.19 -7.78
N ILE A 78 -9.52 -16.29 -7.09
CA ILE A 78 -9.16 -16.46 -5.68
C ILE A 78 -10.42 -16.51 -4.80
N VAL A 79 -11.38 -15.61 -5.04
CA VAL A 79 -12.66 -15.61 -4.34
C VAL A 79 -13.41 -16.93 -4.55
N ASN A 80 -13.49 -17.40 -5.80
CA ASN A 80 -14.14 -18.67 -6.11
C ASN A 80 -13.43 -19.86 -5.45
N PHE A 81 -12.11 -19.87 -5.44
CA PHE A 81 -11.31 -20.89 -4.75
C PHE A 81 -11.55 -20.87 -3.24
N ALA A 82 -11.51 -19.69 -2.61
CA ALA A 82 -11.80 -19.54 -1.19
C ALA A 82 -13.23 -19.99 -0.84
N SER A 83 -14.20 -19.70 -1.72
CA SER A 83 -15.58 -20.18 -1.57
C SER A 83 -15.64 -21.71 -1.61
N ALA A 84 -14.99 -22.33 -2.58
CA ALA A 84 -14.99 -23.79 -2.72
C ALA A 84 -14.37 -24.52 -1.51
N LEU A 85 -13.41 -23.87 -0.82
CA LEU A 85 -12.78 -24.46 0.38
C LEU A 85 -13.69 -24.47 1.61
N ILE A 86 -14.67 -23.55 1.71
CA ILE A 86 -15.38 -23.29 2.97
C ILE A 86 -16.92 -23.32 2.80
N ASP A 87 -17.41 -23.59 1.60
CA ASP A 87 -18.86 -23.52 1.28
C ASP A 87 -19.70 -24.54 2.09
N PHE A 88 -19.04 -25.51 2.73
CA PHE A 88 -19.67 -26.50 3.59
C PHE A 88 -19.99 -26.00 5.02
N VAL A 89 -19.54 -24.76 5.40
CA VAL A 89 -19.78 -24.20 6.74
C VAL A 89 -20.95 -23.22 6.70
N ASN A 90 -21.98 -23.46 7.51
CA ASN A 90 -23.09 -22.52 7.66
C ASN A 90 -22.59 -21.18 8.22
N GLY A 91 -22.85 -20.06 7.49
CA GLY A 91 -22.31 -18.73 7.84
C GLY A 91 -20.94 -18.41 7.24
N ALA A 92 -20.40 -19.26 6.38
CA ALA A 92 -19.07 -19.14 5.76
C ALA A 92 -18.84 -17.87 4.95
N ILE A 93 -19.89 -17.14 4.59
CA ILE A 93 -19.79 -15.98 3.70
C ILE A 93 -18.76 -14.93 4.21
N GLY A 94 -18.72 -14.65 5.51
CA GLY A 94 -17.72 -13.76 6.10
C GLY A 94 -16.31 -14.35 6.05
N CYS A 95 -16.17 -15.62 6.43
CA CYS A 95 -14.88 -16.33 6.44
C CYS A 95 -14.27 -16.46 5.04
N VAL A 96 -15.07 -16.80 4.03
CA VAL A 96 -14.64 -16.86 2.62
C VAL A 96 -14.01 -15.53 2.18
N ARG A 97 -14.59 -14.40 2.60
CA ARG A 97 -14.12 -13.08 2.22
C ARG A 97 -12.82 -12.71 2.89
N ILE A 98 -12.68 -13.03 4.16
CA ILE A 98 -11.41 -12.83 4.88
C ILE A 98 -10.30 -13.65 4.23
N ILE A 99 -10.55 -14.91 3.92
CA ILE A 99 -9.58 -15.78 3.27
C ILE A 99 -9.25 -15.30 1.85
N ALA A 100 -10.24 -14.85 1.08
CA ALA A 100 -9.99 -14.24 -0.22
C ALA A 100 -9.14 -12.98 -0.11
N CYS A 101 -9.38 -12.13 0.91
CA CYS A 101 -8.55 -10.98 1.19
C CYS A 101 -7.13 -11.38 1.62
N MET A 102 -6.97 -12.44 2.41
CA MET A 102 -5.66 -12.95 2.82
C MET A 102 -4.84 -13.40 1.61
N PHE A 103 -5.42 -14.23 0.73
CA PHE A 103 -4.74 -14.69 -0.48
C PHE A 103 -4.39 -13.54 -1.43
N PHE A 104 -5.36 -12.66 -1.71
CA PHE A 104 -5.11 -11.55 -2.60
C PHE A 104 -4.14 -10.53 -1.98
N GLY A 105 -4.24 -10.27 -0.68
CA GLY A 105 -3.37 -9.39 0.05
C GLY A 105 -1.93 -9.89 0.13
N ALA A 106 -1.75 -11.19 0.34
CA ALA A 106 -0.43 -11.83 0.30
C ALA A 106 0.23 -11.70 -1.08
N LEU A 107 -0.56 -11.77 -2.16
CA LEU A 107 -0.05 -11.63 -3.52
C LEU A 107 0.20 -10.16 -3.91
N SER A 108 -0.68 -9.24 -3.50
CA SER A 108 -0.57 -7.82 -3.85
C SER A 108 0.38 -7.04 -2.92
N GLY A 109 0.63 -7.56 -1.71
CA GLY A 109 1.42 -6.90 -0.68
C GLY A 109 0.83 -5.59 -0.15
N SER A 110 -0.41 -5.22 -0.55
CA SER A 110 -1.06 -3.95 -0.22
C SER A 110 -2.47 -4.15 0.30
N GLY A 111 -2.71 -3.73 1.55
CA GLY A 111 -4.04 -3.80 2.17
C GLY A 111 -5.07 -2.92 1.47
N MET A 112 -4.68 -1.73 1.02
CA MET A 112 -5.58 -0.82 0.30
C MET A 112 -5.98 -1.38 -1.07
N ALA A 113 -5.02 -1.93 -1.82
CA ALA A 113 -5.31 -2.58 -3.10
C ALA A 113 -6.22 -3.79 -2.90
N THR A 114 -5.99 -4.58 -1.86
CA THR A 114 -6.82 -5.73 -1.48
C THR A 114 -8.25 -5.30 -1.14
N ALA A 115 -8.42 -4.32 -0.26
CA ALA A 115 -9.72 -3.82 0.15
C ALA A 115 -10.50 -3.24 -1.05
N SER A 116 -9.84 -2.53 -1.95
CA SER A 116 -10.44 -2.00 -3.16
C SER A 116 -10.86 -3.09 -4.14
N ALA A 117 -9.95 -4.00 -4.49
CA ALA A 117 -10.20 -5.05 -5.47
C ALA A 117 -11.25 -6.05 -4.99
N ILE A 118 -11.09 -6.61 -3.80
CA ILE A 118 -12.03 -7.59 -3.25
C ILE A 118 -13.33 -6.91 -2.82
N GLY A 119 -13.25 -5.70 -2.24
CA GLY A 119 -14.41 -4.95 -1.79
C GLY A 119 -15.36 -4.58 -2.93
N SER A 120 -14.85 -4.14 -4.06
CA SER A 120 -15.65 -3.78 -5.23
C SER A 120 -16.49 -4.94 -5.75
N MET A 121 -16.02 -6.17 -5.58
CA MET A 121 -16.72 -7.39 -5.99
C MET A 121 -17.63 -7.94 -4.90
N MET A 122 -17.15 -7.94 -3.66
CA MET A 122 -17.79 -8.65 -2.54
C MET A 122 -18.88 -7.84 -1.84
N ILE A 123 -18.72 -6.54 -1.69
CA ILE A 123 -19.72 -5.70 -1.00
C ILE A 123 -21.08 -5.73 -1.73
N PRO A 124 -21.15 -5.56 -3.07
CA PRO A 124 -22.43 -5.67 -3.79
C PRO A 124 -23.07 -7.06 -3.67
N GLU A 125 -22.26 -8.12 -3.64
CA GLU A 125 -22.77 -9.49 -3.49
C GLU A 125 -23.31 -9.73 -2.09
N MET A 126 -22.61 -9.26 -1.04
CA MET A 126 -23.13 -9.35 0.33
C MET A 126 -24.44 -8.60 0.50
N LYS A 127 -24.52 -7.39 -0.06
CA LYS A 127 -25.75 -6.60 -0.05
C LYS A 127 -26.92 -7.35 -0.71
N ARG A 128 -26.68 -8.01 -1.85
CA ARG A 128 -27.72 -8.82 -2.52
C ARG A 128 -28.17 -10.03 -1.67
N LYS A 129 -27.29 -10.58 -0.82
CA LYS A 129 -27.59 -11.65 0.13
C LYS A 129 -28.21 -11.18 1.45
N GLY A 130 -28.53 -9.87 1.57
CA GLY A 130 -29.21 -9.31 2.74
C GLY A 130 -28.28 -8.88 3.88
N TYR A 131 -26.97 -8.85 3.67
CA TYR A 131 -26.03 -8.35 4.67
C TYR A 131 -26.02 -6.83 4.71
N ASP A 132 -25.84 -6.27 5.91
CA ASP A 132 -25.67 -4.84 6.09
C ASP A 132 -24.42 -4.32 5.36
N PRO A 133 -24.51 -3.21 4.61
CA PRO A 133 -23.36 -2.67 3.87
C PRO A 133 -22.19 -2.26 4.77
N ALA A 134 -22.44 -1.77 5.98
CA ALA A 134 -21.39 -1.39 6.92
C ALA A 134 -20.65 -2.62 7.44
N TYR A 135 -21.37 -3.71 7.73
CA TYR A 135 -20.78 -4.99 8.07
C TYR A 135 -19.92 -5.53 6.93
N ALA A 136 -20.43 -5.49 5.68
CA ALA A 136 -19.70 -5.96 4.52
C ALA A 136 -18.39 -5.17 4.30
N ALA A 137 -18.44 -3.85 4.41
CA ALA A 137 -17.27 -2.99 4.31
C ALA A 137 -16.25 -3.29 5.42
N THR A 138 -16.71 -3.46 6.65
CA THR A 138 -15.88 -3.77 7.81
C THR A 138 -15.11 -5.08 7.59
N VAL A 139 -15.79 -6.16 7.19
CA VAL A 139 -15.17 -7.47 6.93
C VAL A 139 -14.08 -7.37 5.86
N VAL A 140 -14.32 -6.62 4.79
CA VAL A 140 -13.35 -6.43 3.71
C VAL A 140 -12.14 -5.61 4.18
N CYS A 141 -12.37 -4.55 4.96
CA CYS A 141 -11.29 -3.70 5.49
C CYS A 141 -10.39 -4.49 6.44
N PHE A 142 -10.97 -5.25 7.39
CA PHE A 142 -10.18 -6.10 8.29
C PHE A 142 -9.44 -7.20 7.55
N GLY A 143 -10.09 -7.86 6.58
CA GLY A 143 -9.43 -8.84 5.73
C GLY A 143 -8.26 -8.24 4.92
N GLY A 144 -8.40 -7.00 4.48
CA GLY A 144 -7.36 -6.24 3.79
C GLY A 144 -6.12 -5.96 4.64
N ILE A 145 -6.29 -5.80 5.97
CA ILE A 145 -5.16 -5.60 6.89
C ILE A 145 -4.34 -6.88 7.07
N VAL A 146 -4.99 -8.04 7.07
CA VAL A 146 -4.31 -9.32 7.30
C VAL A 146 -3.43 -9.71 6.11
N GLY A 147 -3.85 -9.38 4.89
CA GLY A 147 -3.11 -9.73 3.68
C GLY A 147 -1.64 -9.30 3.67
N PRO A 148 -1.33 -8.02 3.90
CA PRO A 148 0.05 -7.52 3.91
C PRO A 148 0.94 -8.07 5.03
N ILE A 149 0.37 -8.73 6.03
CA ILE A 149 1.15 -9.38 7.09
C ILE A 149 1.77 -10.68 6.57
N ILE A 150 1.15 -11.30 5.56
CA ILE A 150 1.65 -12.54 4.96
C ILE A 150 2.68 -12.18 3.88
N PRO A 151 3.93 -12.68 3.96
CA PRO A 151 4.93 -12.43 2.92
C PRO A 151 4.49 -12.98 1.54
N PRO A 152 4.80 -12.30 0.45
CA PRO A 152 5.57 -11.05 0.28
C PRO A 152 4.74 -9.79 0.57
N SER A 153 5.27 -8.87 1.38
CA SER A 153 4.60 -7.64 1.80
C SER A 153 5.42 -6.41 1.41
N LEU A 154 4.75 -5.41 0.83
CA LEU A 154 5.36 -4.14 0.48
C LEU A 154 5.96 -3.44 1.72
N SER A 155 5.27 -3.52 2.85
CA SER A 155 5.72 -2.91 4.11
C SER A 155 6.99 -3.56 4.65
N PHE A 156 7.09 -4.89 4.56
CA PHE A 156 8.30 -5.61 4.98
C PHE A 156 9.48 -5.38 4.04
N VAL A 157 9.22 -5.25 2.73
CA VAL A 157 10.26 -4.87 1.75
C VAL A 157 10.81 -3.47 2.07
N LEU A 158 9.94 -2.50 2.36
CA LEU A 158 10.36 -1.15 2.77
C LEU A 158 11.13 -1.16 4.09
N TYR A 159 10.68 -1.93 5.07
CA TYR A 159 11.37 -2.07 6.34
C TYR A 159 12.76 -2.68 6.16
N GLY A 160 12.87 -3.79 5.42
CA GLY A 160 14.14 -4.43 5.11
C GLY A 160 15.10 -3.49 4.36
N ALA A 161 14.57 -2.70 3.40
CA ALA A 161 15.37 -1.70 2.69
C ALA A 161 15.91 -0.59 3.61
N SER A 162 15.13 -0.19 4.63
CA SER A 162 15.53 0.87 5.56
C SER A 162 16.49 0.40 6.65
N THR A 163 16.42 -0.87 7.01
CA THR A 163 17.22 -1.47 8.11
C THR A 163 18.41 -2.29 7.63
N ASN A 164 18.58 -2.49 6.32
CA ASN A 164 19.62 -3.37 5.73
C ASN A 164 19.57 -4.82 6.24
N VAL A 165 18.36 -5.33 6.53
CA VAL A 165 18.11 -6.73 6.97
C VAL A 165 17.42 -7.50 5.86
#